data_b9d3c19629be634970a0b4bee8466a57
#
_entry.id   b9d3c19629be634970a0b4bee8466a57
#
_cell.length_a   1.000
_cell.length_b   1.000
_cell.length_c   1.000
_cell.angle_alpha   90.00
_cell.angle_beta   90.00
_cell.angle_gamma   90.00
#
_symmetry.space_group_name_H-M   'P 1'
#
loop_
_entity.id
_entity.type
_entity.pdbx_description
1 polymer ?
#
loop_
_entity_poly.entity_id
_entity_poly.type
_entity_poly.pdbx_seq_one_letter_code
_entity_poly.pdbx_strand_id
1 'polypeptide(L)'
;MTEQSREAALAAERDEVAAELVGAEAEVSTRAVPEGGVVVGHDGSGCAQEALTWAAAMAERANWPLHVVRAWRIATAPQPPTWEPGYVPPITDYEKAVQADLEADVAAVLGAERARTATCHVVHAPAVKALIEAAQGADLLVVGARGRGGFAGLLLGSVSDQVTHHAPCPVTVVRSDRKD
;
A
#
# COMPACT_ATOMS: atom_id res chain seq x y z
N MET A 1 -28.81 18.68 -43.89
CA MET A 1 -27.92 18.67 -42.70
C MET A 1 -26.76 19.60 -43.05
N THR A 2 -26.72 20.77 -42.45
CA THR A 2 -25.78 21.84 -42.77
C THR A 2 -24.41 21.50 -42.16
N GLU A 3 -23.33 22.02 -42.77
CA GLU A 3 -21.95 21.84 -42.33
C GLU A 3 -21.74 22.28 -40.86
N GLN A 4 -22.45 23.35 -40.45
CA GLN A 4 -22.50 23.81 -39.05
C GLN A 4 -23.12 22.81 -38.07
N SER A 5 -24.12 22.00 -38.53
CA SER A 5 -24.70 20.95 -37.67
C SER A 5 -23.74 19.76 -37.46
N ARG A 6 -22.85 19.51 -38.42
CA ARG A 6 -21.81 18.48 -38.31
C ARG A 6 -20.67 18.91 -37.40
N GLU A 7 -20.24 20.15 -37.50
CA GLU A 7 -19.20 20.73 -36.64
C GLU A 7 -19.64 20.78 -35.17
N ALA A 8 -20.89 21.17 -34.92
CA ALA A 8 -21.46 21.18 -33.56
C ALA A 8 -21.59 19.77 -32.97
N ALA A 9 -21.96 18.77 -33.80
CA ALA A 9 -22.01 17.37 -33.33
C ALA A 9 -20.62 16.80 -32.99
N LEU A 10 -19.61 17.10 -33.82
CA LEU A 10 -18.23 16.70 -33.58
C LEU A 10 -17.60 17.41 -32.35
N ALA A 11 -17.98 18.67 -32.12
CA ALA A 11 -17.52 19.39 -30.92
C ALA A 11 -18.18 18.82 -29.66
N ALA A 12 -19.45 18.48 -29.66
CA ALA A 12 -20.16 17.84 -28.56
C ALA A 12 -19.60 16.45 -28.24
N GLU A 13 -19.30 15.65 -29.28
CA GLU A 13 -18.69 14.33 -29.10
C GLU A 13 -17.24 14.40 -28.53
N ARG A 14 -16.49 15.41 -28.92
CA ARG A 14 -15.15 15.67 -28.35
C ARG A 14 -15.20 16.15 -26.90
N ASP A 15 -16.21 16.99 -26.56
CA ASP A 15 -16.42 17.44 -25.18
C ASP A 15 -16.93 16.30 -24.28
N GLU A 16 -17.75 15.39 -24.81
CA GLU A 16 -18.23 14.20 -24.08
C GLU A 16 -17.09 13.20 -23.85
N VAL A 17 -16.24 12.95 -24.86
CA VAL A 17 -15.03 12.12 -24.72
C VAL A 17 -14.01 12.77 -23.79
N ALA A 18 -13.85 14.08 -23.84
CA ALA A 18 -12.98 14.81 -22.91
C ALA A 18 -13.53 14.78 -21.48
N ALA A 19 -14.85 14.89 -21.29
CA ALA A 19 -15.50 14.75 -19.98
C ALA A 19 -15.40 13.33 -19.43
N GLU A 20 -15.50 12.31 -20.29
CA GLU A 20 -15.33 10.91 -19.93
C GLU A 20 -13.86 10.58 -19.58
N LEU A 21 -12.89 11.17 -20.28
CA LEU A 21 -11.46 11.09 -19.97
C LEU A 21 -11.07 11.86 -18.69
N VAL A 22 -11.74 12.98 -18.40
CA VAL A 22 -11.56 13.75 -17.15
C VAL A 22 -12.33 13.11 -15.98
N GLY A 23 -13.47 12.46 -16.25
CA GLY A 23 -14.26 11.72 -15.24
C GLY A 23 -13.69 10.36 -14.90
N ALA A 24 -12.78 9.81 -15.71
CA ALA A 24 -11.95 8.64 -15.40
C ALA A 24 -10.61 9.06 -14.78
N GLU A 25 -10.59 10.00 -13.84
CA GLU A 25 -9.52 10.04 -12.85
C GLU A 25 -9.63 8.74 -12.07
N ALA A 26 -8.83 7.74 -12.47
CA ALA A 26 -8.71 6.50 -11.72
C ALA A 26 -8.23 6.89 -10.31
N GLU A 27 -9.17 6.86 -9.39
CA GLU A 27 -8.99 7.29 -8.01
C GLU A 27 -8.02 6.30 -7.35
N VAL A 28 -6.87 6.78 -6.91
CA VAL A 28 -5.93 5.93 -6.16
C VAL A 28 -6.52 5.52 -4.83
N SER A 29 -6.19 4.33 -4.37
CA SER A 29 -6.67 3.81 -3.10
C SER A 29 -6.13 4.65 -1.94
N THR A 30 -7.00 5.31 -1.22
CA THR A 30 -6.67 6.12 -0.03
C THR A 30 -6.94 5.39 1.28
N ARG A 31 -7.53 4.19 1.23
CA ARG A 31 -7.90 3.39 2.41
C ARG A 31 -7.90 1.90 2.08
N ALA A 32 -7.44 1.08 3.02
CA ALA A 32 -7.67 -0.35 3.06
C ALA A 32 -8.52 -0.68 4.30
N VAL A 33 -9.55 -1.52 4.12
CA VAL A 33 -10.41 -1.98 5.23
C VAL A 33 -10.57 -3.49 5.11
N PRO A 34 -9.57 -4.26 5.56
CA PRO A 34 -9.67 -5.72 5.62
C PRO A 34 -10.80 -6.16 6.58
N GLU A 35 -11.45 -7.26 6.25
CA GLU A 35 -12.43 -7.90 7.13
C GLU A 35 -11.78 -9.08 7.86
N GLY A 36 -11.45 -8.88 9.13
CA GLY A 36 -10.79 -9.89 9.97
C GLY A 36 -9.32 -10.12 9.62
N GLY A 37 -8.72 -11.10 10.30
CA GLY A 37 -7.39 -11.61 10.00
C GLY A 37 -6.22 -10.78 10.51
N VAL A 38 -5.04 -11.06 9.95
CA VAL A 38 -3.79 -10.40 10.30
C VAL A 38 -3.50 -9.31 9.28
N VAL A 39 -3.38 -8.07 9.74
CA VAL A 39 -2.86 -6.95 8.96
C VAL A 39 -1.39 -6.75 9.30
N VAL A 40 -0.51 -6.67 8.29
CA VAL A 40 0.91 -6.36 8.50
C VAL A 40 1.31 -5.13 7.71
N GLY A 41 1.92 -4.17 8.40
CA GLY A 41 2.52 -2.99 7.77
C GLY A 41 3.87 -3.32 7.14
N HIS A 42 4.05 -2.98 5.84
CA HIS A 42 5.26 -3.29 5.10
C HIS A 42 5.79 -2.07 4.35
N ASP A 43 7.01 -1.63 4.66
CA ASP A 43 7.69 -0.50 4.03
C ASP A 43 8.94 -0.91 3.22
N GLY A 44 9.22 -2.21 3.10
CA GLY A 44 10.38 -2.76 2.43
C GLY A 44 11.65 -2.79 3.31
N SER A 45 11.58 -2.41 4.59
CA SER A 45 12.70 -2.53 5.52
C SER A 45 12.92 -3.98 5.98
N GLY A 46 14.13 -4.30 6.48
CA GLY A 46 14.42 -5.62 7.05
C GLY A 46 13.49 -6.00 8.20
N CYS A 47 13.16 -5.05 9.10
CA CYS A 47 12.19 -5.30 10.16
C CYS A 47 10.77 -5.59 9.62
N ALA A 48 10.37 -4.96 8.52
CA ALA A 48 9.08 -5.23 7.88
C ALA A 48 9.05 -6.62 7.22
N GLN A 49 10.16 -7.09 6.66
CA GLN A 49 10.28 -8.46 6.11
C GLN A 49 10.15 -9.51 7.22
N GLU A 50 10.77 -9.30 8.38
CA GLU A 50 10.62 -10.19 9.54
C GLU A 50 9.21 -10.14 10.12
N ALA A 51 8.59 -8.96 10.16
CA ALA A 51 7.20 -8.79 10.55
C ALA A 51 6.25 -9.54 9.61
N LEU A 52 6.48 -9.47 8.29
CA LEU A 52 5.71 -10.23 7.30
C LEU A 52 5.86 -11.74 7.48
N THR A 53 7.07 -12.23 7.70
CA THR A 53 7.34 -13.66 7.96
C THR A 53 6.59 -14.13 9.21
N TRP A 54 6.64 -13.36 10.28
CA TRP A 54 5.95 -13.66 11.53
C TRP A 54 4.42 -13.63 11.37
N ALA A 55 3.91 -12.59 10.70
CA ALA A 55 2.49 -12.40 10.43
C ALA A 55 1.89 -13.56 9.62
N ALA A 56 2.60 -13.99 8.57
CA ALA A 56 2.19 -15.12 7.73
C ALA A 56 2.12 -16.43 8.54
N ALA A 57 3.11 -16.69 9.38
CA ALA A 57 3.09 -17.89 10.25
C ALA A 57 1.95 -17.85 11.28
N MET A 58 1.58 -16.66 11.79
CA MET A 58 0.45 -16.50 12.69
C MET A 58 -0.87 -16.69 11.96
N ALA A 59 -1.03 -16.08 10.79
CA ALA A 59 -2.23 -16.21 9.96
C ALA A 59 -2.51 -17.67 9.59
N GLU A 60 -1.48 -18.42 9.18
CA GLU A 60 -1.61 -19.87 8.91
C GLU A 60 -2.05 -20.66 10.14
N ARG A 61 -1.44 -20.43 11.32
CA ARG A 61 -1.80 -21.14 12.56
C ARG A 61 -3.23 -20.86 13.02
N ALA A 62 -3.67 -19.62 12.83
CA ALA A 62 -5.00 -19.17 13.22
C ALA A 62 -6.07 -19.49 12.16
N ASN A 63 -5.67 -19.90 10.96
CA ASN A 63 -6.51 -19.98 9.77
C ASN A 63 -7.22 -18.65 9.48
N TRP A 64 -6.46 -17.56 9.55
CA TRP A 64 -6.90 -16.21 9.31
C TRP A 64 -6.38 -15.69 7.95
N PRO A 65 -7.10 -14.78 7.28
CA PRO A 65 -6.56 -14.09 6.12
C PRO A 65 -5.35 -13.22 6.48
N LEU A 66 -4.42 -13.07 5.54
CA LEU A 66 -3.25 -12.20 5.65
C LEU A 66 -3.39 -11.00 4.72
N HIS A 67 -3.33 -9.81 5.26
CA HIS A 67 -3.40 -8.54 4.54
C HIS A 67 -2.09 -7.78 4.72
N VAL A 68 -1.39 -7.49 3.63
CA VAL A 68 -0.14 -6.73 3.62
C VAL A 68 -0.42 -5.31 3.18
N VAL A 69 -0.18 -4.33 4.04
CA VAL A 69 -0.50 -2.92 3.78
C VAL A 69 0.77 -2.11 3.61
N ARG A 70 0.90 -1.44 2.45
CA ARG A 70 1.96 -0.46 2.17
C ARG A 70 1.36 0.92 1.97
N ALA A 71 1.60 1.81 2.91
CA ALA A 71 1.32 3.22 2.73
C ALA A 71 2.41 3.87 1.86
N TRP A 72 2.01 4.76 0.94
CA TRP A 72 2.93 5.41 0.04
C TRP A 72 2.59 6.88 -0.21
N ARG A 73 3.56 7.62 -0.72
CA ARG A 73 3.45 8.98 -1.24
C ARG A 73 4.32 9.07 -2.48
N ILE A 74 4.08 10.03 -3.37
CA ILE A 74 4.88 10.22 -4.59
C ILE A 74 6.38 10.31 -4.27
N ALA A 75 6.77 11.00 -3.18
CA ALA A 75 8.17 11.13 -2.75
C ALA A 75 8.84 9.80 -2.32
N THR A 76 8.06 8.77 -2.00
CA THR A 76 8.55 7.45 -1.53
C THR A 76 8.24 6.31 -2.48
N ALA A 77 7.44 6.58 -3.51
CA ALA A 77 7.08 5.61 -4.53
C ALA A 77 8.27 5.29 -5.45
N PRO A 78 8.38 4.06 -5.95
CA PRO A 78 9.31 3.76 -7.03
C PRO A 78 8.91 4.54 -8.29
N GLN A 79 9.89 4.83 -9.16
CA GLN A 79 9.61 5.47 -10.43
C GLN A 79 8.79 4.52 -11.32
N PRO A 80 7.63 4.96 -11.84
CA PRO A 80 6.85 4.14 -12.76
C PRO A 80 7.62 3.93 -14.08
N PRO A 81 7.36 2.83 -14.80
CA PRO A 81 7.97 2.56 -16.09
C PRO A 81 7.70 3.65 -17.16
N THR A 82 6.63 4.42 -16.97
CA THR A 82 6.22 5.53 -17.83
C THR A 82 6.97 6.83 -17.53
N TRP A 83 7.86 6.85 -16.52
CA TRP A 83 8.61 8.04 -16.15
C TRP A 83 9.65 8.40 -17.20
N GLU A 84 9.63 9.65 -17.67
CA GLU A 84 10.62 10.22 -18.58
C GLU A 84 11.03 11.63 -18.12
N PRO A 85 12.25 12.10 -18.42
CA PRO A 85 12.65 13.47 -18.10
C PRO A 85 11.73 14.50 -18.75
N GLY A 86 11.11 15.35 -17.91
CA GLY A 86 10.17 16.39 -18.37
C GLY A 86 8.71 15.91 -18.47
N TYR A 87 8.41 14.67 -18.18
CA TYR A 87 7.06 14.14 -18.10
C TYR A 87 6.70 13.77 -16.66
N VAL A 88 5.52 14.16 -16.21
CA VAL A 88 4.98 13.77 -14.89
C VAL A 88 3.93 12.69 -15.11
N PRO A 89 4.22 11.43 -14.73
CA PRO A 89 3.27 10.34 -14.87
C PRO A 89 2.00 10.58 -14.04
N PRO A 90 0.84 10.04 -14.45
CA PRO A 90 -0.36 10.01 -13.63
C PRO A 90 -0.09 9.34 -12.28
N ILE A 91 -0.80 9.77 -11.24
CA ILE A 91 -0.66 9.20 -9.88
C ILE A 91 -0.98 7.70 -9.84
N THR A 92 -1.84 7.23 -10.73
CA THR A 92 -2.19 5.80 -10.89
C THR A 92 -1.03 4.95 -11.38
N ASP A 93 -0.10 5.51 -12.14
CA ASP A 93 1.10 4.78 -12.57
C ASP A 93 2.08 4.58 -11.41
N TYR A 94 2.15 5.56 -10.49
CA TYR A 94 2.88 5.39 -9.22
C TYR A 94 2.22 4.32 -8.35
N GLU A 95 0.89 4.30 -8.24
CA GLU A 95 0.19 3.26 -7.48
C GLU A 95 0.48 1.86 -8.03
N LYS A 96 0.42 1.67 -9.37
CA LYS A 96 0.76 0.39 -10.02
C LYS A 96 2.22 -0.02 -9.74
N ALA A 97 3.15 0.94 -9.78
CA ALA A 97 4.54 0.68 -9.46
C ALA A 97 4.74 0.27 -8.00
N VAL A 98 4.05 0.91 -7.05
CA VAL A 98 4.08 0.54 -5.63
C VAL A 98 3.44 -0.83 -5.40
N GLN A 99 2.35 -1.14 -6.10
CA GLN A 99 1.69 -2.45 -6.02
C GLN A 99 2.62 -3.57 -6.49
N ALA A 100 3.24 -3.41 -7.66
CA ALA A 100 4.19 -4.38 -8.19
C ALA A 100 5.41 -4.59 -7.28
N ASP A 101 5.93 -3.51 -6.70
CA ASP A 101 7.05 -3.55 -5.74
C ASP A 101 6.66 -4.28 -4.44
N LEU A 102 5.46 -4.03 -3.92
CA LEU A 102 4.93 -4.73 -2.76
C LEU A 102 4.75 -6.23 -3.01
N GLU A 103 4.14 -6.60 -4.14
CA GLU A 103 3.92 -8.00 -4.52
C GLU A 103 5.25 -8.75 -4.71
N ALA A 104 6.26 -8.10 -5.31
CA ALA A 104 7.60 -8.65 -5.45
C ALA A 104 8.27 -8.88 -4.09
N ASP A 105 8.17 -7.92 -3.16
CA ASP A 105 8.68 -8.07 -1.79
C ASP A 105 7.99 -9.23 -1.06
N VAL A 106 6.66 -9.32 -1.14
CA VAL A 106 5.88 -10.40 -0.51
C VAL A 106 6.28 -11.76 -1.08
N ALA A 107 6.45 -11.86 -2.40
CA ALA A 107 6.88 -13.10 -3.05
C ALA A 107 8.33 -13.49 -2.68
N ALA A 108 9.22 -12.50 -2.54
CA ALA A 108 10.60 -12.72 -2.13
C ALA A 108 10.70 -13.24 -0.69
N VAL A 109 9.86 -12.73 0.22
CA VAL A 109 9.85 -13.10 1.64
C VAL A 109 9.15 -14.41 1.91
N LEU A 110 7.95 -14.61 1.33
CA LEU A 110 7.09 -15.76 1.64
C LEU A 110 7.26 -16.93 0.67
N GLY A 111 7.84 -16.70 -0.49
CA GLY A 111 7.82 -17.63 -1.61
C GLY A 111 6.48 -17.60 -2.38
N ALA A 112 6.50 -18.04 -3.64
CA ALA A 112 5.38 -17.87 -4.57
C ALA A 112 4.06 -18.50 -4.11
N GLU A 113 4.10 -19.65 -3.45
CA GLU A 113 2.88 -20.33 -2.99
C GLU A 113 2.16 -19.57 -1.87
N ARG A 114 2.91 -19.15 -0.83
CA ARG A 114 2.34 -18.42 0.31
C ARG A 114 1.97 -16.98 -0.06
N ALA A 115 2.69 -16.36 -0.99
CA ALA A 115 2.37 -15.04 -1.48
C ALA A 115 0.99 -14.97 -2.14
N ARG A 116 0.51 -16.04 -2.77
CA ARG A 116 -0.83 -16.10 -3.40
C ARG A 116 -1.98 -16.05 -2.39
N THR A 117 -1.73 -16.40 -1.13
CA THR A 117 -2.75 -16.36 -0.07
C THR A 117 -2.77 -15.04 0.67
N ALA A 118 -1.82 -14.15 0.40
CA ALA A 118 -1.76 -12.81 0.97
C ALA A 118 -2.45 -11.79 0.05
N THR A 119 -3.24 -10.91 0.63
CA THR A 119 -3.84 -9.78 -0.09
C THR A 119 -2.98 -8.54 0.12
N CYS A 120 -2.44 -7.98 -0.97
CA CYS A 120 -1.64 -6.77 -0.94
C CYS A 120 -2.52 -5.52 -1.12
N HIS A 121 -2.32 -4.53 -0.26
CA HIS A 121 -3.02 -3.24 -0.29
C HIS A 121 -2.00 -2.11 -0.34
N VAL A 122 -2.08 -1.26 -1.35
CA VAL A 122 -1.30 -0.02 -1.42
C VAL A 122 -2.22 1.16 -1.12
N VAL A 123 -1.80 2.05 -0.23
CA VAL A 123 -2.65 3.13 0.28
C VAL A 123 -1.90 4.46 0.17
N HIS A 124 -2.44 5.39 -0.60
CA HIS A 124 -1.90 6.73 -0.74
C HIS A 124 -2.29 7.60 0.47
N ALA A 125 -1.59 7.38 1.58
CA ALA A 125 -1.83 8.08 2.85
C ALA A 125 -0.57 8.09 3.74
N PRO A 126 -0.55 8.86 4.83
CA PRO A 126 0.42 8.72 5.91
C PRO A 126 0.35 7.30 6.52
N ALA A 127 1.51 6.67 6.76
CA ALA A 127 1.60 5.28 7.20
C ALA A 127 0.78 4.97 8.46
N VAL A 128 0.86 5.82 9.47
CA VAL A 128 0.11 5.66 10.73
C VAL A 128 -1.41 5.64 10.47
N LYS A 129 -1.90 6.60 9.65
CA LYS A 129 -3.31 6.68 9.29
C LYS A 129 -3.75 5.42 8.55
N ALA A 130 -3.01 5.03 7.50
CA ALA A 130 -3.34 3.85 6.70
C ALA A 130 -3.41 2.57 7.54
N LEU A 131 -2.45 2.37 8.47
CA LEU A 131 -2.43 1.17 9.32
C LEU A 131 -3.51 1.16 10.39
N ILE A 132 -3.82 2.30 11.01
CA ILE A 132 -4.91 2.40 11.98
C ILE A 132 -6.27 2.15 11.31
N GLU A 133 -6.48 2.69 10.11
CA GLU A 133 -7.71 2.45 9.35
C GLU A 133 -7.82 0.99 8.89
N ALA A 134 -6.73 0.38 8.42
CA ALA A 134 -6.70 -1.03 8.06
C ALA A 134 -6.92 -1.95 9.27
N ALA A 135 -6.52 -1.53 10.46
CA ALA A 135 -6.71 -2.29 11.69
C ALA A 135 -8.16 -2.28 12.24
N GLN A 136 -9.05 -1.43 11.73
CA GLN A 136 -10.42 -1.30 12.25
C GLN A 136 -11.26 -2.58 12.15
N GLY A 137 -10.98 -3.44 11.17
CA GLY A 137 -11.66 -4.73 11.01
C GLY A 137 -10.77 -5.94 11.28
N ALA A 138 -9.51 -5.73 11.65
CA ALA A 138 -8.51 -6.79 11.82
C ALA A 138 -8.56 -7.44 13.21
N ASP A 139 -8.21 -8.72 13.28
CA ASP A 139 -8.00 -9.42 14.56
C ASP A 139 -6.63 -9.10 15.17
N LEU A 140 -5.65 -8.74 14.33
CA LEU A 140 -4.29 -8.45 14.74
C LEU A 140 -3.59 -7.49 13.75
N LEU A 141 -2.94 -6.45 14.29
CA LEU A 141 -2.00 -5.61 13.54
C LEU A 141 -0.56 -6.01 13.86
N VAL A 142 0.26 -6.22 12.84
CA VAL A 142 1.69 -6.55 12.96
C VAL A 142 2.52 -5.46 12.30
N VAL A 143 3.56 -4.99 12.98
CA VAL A 143 4.50 -4.01 12.44
C VAL A 143 5.94 -4.37 12.82
N GLY A 144 6.88 -4.00 11.98
CA GLY A 144 8.30 -4.03 12.37
C GLY A 144 8.61 -2.97 13.42
N ALA A 145 9.51 -3.26 14.34
CA ALA A 145 9.90 -2.31 15.38
C ALA A 145 10.49 -1.02 14.81
N ARG A 146 11.13 -1.08 13.64
CA ARG A 146 11.73 0.07 12.93
C ARG A 146 11.44 -0.03 11.43
N GLY A 147 11.40 1.10 10.75
CA GLY A 147 11.26 1.21 9.31
C GLY A 147 12.51 1.79 8.65
N ARG A 148 12.43 2.17 7.37
CA ARG A 148 13.52 2.72 6.54
C ARG A 148 14.23 3.97 7.13
N GLY A 149 13.56 4.76 7.97
CA GLY A 149 14.08 6.01 8.54
C GLY A 149 14.53 5.92 10.00
N GLY A 150 14.75 4.73 10.54
CA GLY A 150 15.02 4.53 11.96
C GLY A 150 16.35 5.12 12.41
N PHE A 151 16.33 6.02 13.42
CA PHE A 151 17.53 6.46 14.10
C PHE A 151 18.10 5.31 14.93
N ALA A 152 19.42 5.09 14.84
CA ALA A 152 20.14 4.14 15.68
C ALA A 152 19.96 4.55 17.16
N GLY A 153 19.53 3.60 18.00
CA GLY A 153 19.34 3.82 19.44
C GLY A 153 17.89 3.96 19.92
N LEU A 154 16.91 4.11 19.03
CA LEU A 154 15.51 4.07 19.43
C LEU A 154 14.98 2.63 19.49
N LEU A 155 14.19 2.33 20.52
CA LEU A 155 13.56 1.01 20.70
C LEU A 155 12.47 0.76 19.65
N LEU A 156 11.69 1.77 19.32
CA LEU A 156 10.61 1.78 18.35
C LEU A 156 10.77 2.93 17.35
N GLY A 157 10.35 2.72 16.11
CA GLY A 157 10.21 3.77 15.11
C GLY A 157 8.90 4.56 15.32
N SER A 158 8.79 5.71 14.68
CA SER A 158 7.62 6.61 14.85
C SER A 158 6.29 5.98 14.44
N VAL A 159 6.27 5.10 13.45
CA VAL A 159 5.05 4.41 13.01
C VAL A 159 4.68 3.32 14.02
N SER A 160 5.60 2.44 14.39
CA SER A 160 5.37 1.37 15.36
C SER A 160 4.96 1.91 16.73
N ASP A 161 5.56 3.00 17.18
CA ASP A 161 5.16 3.68 18.42
C ASP A 161 3.71 4.18 18.35
N GLN A 162 3.35 4.95 17.32
CA GLN A 162 2.00 5.51 17.20
C GLN A 162 0.92 4.45 17.00
N VAL A 163 1.15 3.42 16.18
CA VAL A 163 0.14 2.37 16.01
C VAL A 163 -0.06 1.55 17.28
N THR A 164 0.97 1.35 18.09
CA THR A 164 0.85 0.66 19.39
C THR A 164 -0.06 1.42 20.35
N HIS A 165 -0.06 2.76 20.29
CA HIS A 165 -0.93 3.60 21.13
C HIS A 165 -2.35 3.77 20.63
N HIS A 166 -2.58 3.66 19.30
CA HIS A 166 -3.83 4.11 18.68
C HIS A 166 -4.57 3.03 17.87
N ALA A 167 -3.99 1.85 17.69
CA ALA A 167 -4.66 0.79 16.95
C ALA A 167 -5.93 0.30 17.70
N PRO A 168 -7.02 0.02 16.96
CA PRO A 168 -8.28 -0.46 17.54
C PRO A 168 -8.28 -1.97 17.84
N CYS A 169 -7.21 -2.70 17.49
CA CYS A 169 -7.04 -4.13 17.72
C CYS A 169 -5.69 -4.40 18.42
N PRO A 170 -5.42 -5.64 18.89
CA PRO A 170 -4.11 -6.05 19.38
C PRO A 170 -2.99 -5.75 18.39
N VAL A 171 -1.81 -5.35 18.90
CA VAL A 171 -0.63 -5.03 18.08
C VAL A 171 0.54 -5.91 18.47
N THR A 172 1.17 -6.52 17.48
CA THR A 172 2.47 -7.18 17.63
C THR A 172 3.56 -6.34 16.97
N VAL A 173 4.62 -6.06 17.73
CA VAL A 173 5.81 -5.38 17.21
C VAL A 173 6.94 -6.40 17.08
N VAL A 174 7.37 -6.65 15.85
CA VAL A 174 8.45 -7.59 15.53
C VAL A 174 9.77 -6.85 15.47
N ARG A 175 10.75 -7.34 16.23
CA ARG A 175 12.12 -6.79 16.26
C ARG A 175 13.02 -7.64 15.39
N SER A 176 13.88 -6.98 14.61
CA SER A 176 14.93 -7.69 13.88
C SER A 176 16.05 -8.10 14.83
N ASP A 177 16.46 -9.37 14.76
CA ASP A 177 17.63 -9.88 15.46
C ASP A 177 18.94 -9.51 14.75
N ARG A 178 18.88 -8.94 13.55
CA ARG A 178 20.06 -8.46 12.86
C ARG A 178 20.62 -7.25 13.58
N LYS A 179 21.81 -7.43 14.14
CA LYS A 179 22.65 -6.32 14.55
C LYS A 179 23.12 -5.64 13.26
N ASP A 180 22.53 -4.49 12.95
CA ASP A 180 23.10 -3.55 11.99
C ASP A 180 24.36 -2.91 12.58
#